data_aa21900568bef1a416bf72f3a5dce89e
#
_entry.id   aa21900568bef1a416bf72f3a5dce89e
#
_cell.length_a   1.000
_cell.length_b   1.000
_cell.length_c   1.000
_cell.angle_alpha   90.00
_cell.angle_beta   90.00
_cell.angle_gamma   90.00
#
_symmetry.space_group_name_H-M   'P 1'
#
loop_
_entity.id
_entity.type
_entity.pdbx_description
1 polymer ?
#
loop_
_entity_poly.entity_id
_entity_poly.type
_entity_poly.pdbx_seq_one_letter_code
_entity_poly.pdbx_strand_id
1 'polypeptide(L)'
;ARLLLQRLLGSVGFTALDSLIVNGVYQADGSLWDDLVNGTTYTKNDNTYTWKGLAYEEGSFKGSVLAYYVYCKWLEFQLSKQTGMGEAKGNAINSMGINATHRYVTTWNNFIEMYQGAGVEQRGLTIINGIPFYDYFGGSEDDQFVSLVTYIKDNISDYEAINVYPTLKLYEAKNTLGV
;
A
#
# COMPACT_ATOMS: atom_id res chain seq x y z
N ALA A 1 -7.05 5.13 -5.27
CA ALA A 1 -7.23 4.76 -3.86
C ALA A 1 -8.55 4.01 -3.64
N ARG A 2 -9.73 4.59 -3.90
CA ARG A 2 -11.05 3.98 -3.62
C ARG A 2 -11.19 2.55 -4.16
N LEU A 3 -10.82 2.29 -5.41
CA LEU A 3 -10.89 0.96 -6.01
C LEU A 3 -10.01 -0.09 -5.28
N LEU A 4 -8.83 0.30 -4.80
CA LEU A 4 -7.96 -0.57 -4.02
C LEU A 4 -8.63 -0.94 -2.68
N LEU A 5 -9.12 0.06 -1.96
CA LEU A 5 -9.78 -0.13 -0.67
C LEU A 5 -11.07 -0.94 -0.81
N GLN A 6 -11.88 -0.70 -1.84
CA GLN A 6 -13.09 -1.47 -2.11
C GLN A 6 -12.79 -2.94 -2.39
N ARG A 7 -11.72 -3.23 -3.12
CA ARG A 7 -11.28 -4.60 -3.38
C ARG A 7 -10.73 -5.30 -2.13
N LEU A 8 -10.05 -4.53 -1.29
CA LEU A 8 -9.45 -5.03 -0.05
C LEU A 8 -10.51 -5.31 1.03
N LEU A 9 -11.35 -4.34 1.31
CA LEU A 9 -12.31 -4.36 2.43
C LEU A 9 -13.69 -4.91 2.05
N GLY A 10 -13.93 -5.15 0.76
CA GLY A 10 -15.27 -5.45 0.25
C GLY A 10 -16.19 -4.23 0.29
N SER A 11 -17.44 -4.40 -0.15
CA SER A 11 -18.41 -3.29 -0.22
C SER A 11 -18.79 -2.77 1.17
N VAL A 12 -19.01 -3.66 2.13
CA VAL A 12 -19.41 -3.31 3.51
C VAL A 12 -18.32 -2.51 4.20
N GLY A 13 -17.10 -3.04 4.25
CA GLY A 13 -15.97 -2.37 4.91
C GLY A 13 -15.60 -1.06 4.23
N PHE A 14 -15.62 -1.02 2.89
CA PHE A 14 -15.37 0.21 2.15
C PHE A 14 -16.43 1.29 2.44
N THR A 15 -17.72 0.94 2.49
CA THR A 15 -18.77 1.91 2.80
C THR A 15 -18.64 2.46 4.22
N ALA A 16 -18.32 1.60 5.19
CA ALA A 16 -18.07 2.03 6.56
C ALA A 16 -16.90 3.01 6.64
N LEU A 17 -15.75 2.68 6.03
CA LEU A 17 -14.59 3.59 5.99
C LEU A 17 -14.89 4.88 5.20
N ASP A 18 -15.57 4.80 4.05
CA ASP A 18 -15.87 5.97 3.20
C ASP A 18 -16.84 6.95 3.91
N SER A 19 -17.71 6.47 4.80
CA SER A 19 -18.60 7.32 5.61
C SER A 19 -17.84 8.21 6.61
N LEU A 20 -16.63 7.84 6.99
CA LEU A 20 -15.74 8.63 7.85
C LEU A 20 -14.90 9.64 7.05
N ILE A 21 -15.04 9.69 5.72
CA ILE A 21 -14.33 10.66 4.89
C ILE A 21 -15.26 11.82 4.54
N VAL A 22 -15.11 12.95 5.22
CA VAL A 22 -15.90 14.17 5.00
C VAL A 22 -15.06 15.18 4.26
N ASN A 23 -15.53 15.68 3.11
CA ASN A 23 -14.80 16.62 2.25
C ASN A 23 -13.36 16.18 1.89
N GLY A 24 -13.14 14.87 1.76
CA GLY A 24 -11.83 14.30 1.46
C GLY A 24 -10.88 14.19 2.65
N VAL A 25 -11.34 14.51 3.86
CA VAL A 25 -10.56 14.40 5.10
C VAL A 25 -11.15 13.28 5.95
N TYR A 26 -10.28 12.38 6.42
CA TYR A 26 -10.66 11.32 7.34
C TYR A 26 -11.02 11.92 8.71
N GLN A 27 -12.12 11.47 9.27
CA GLN A 27 -12.59 11.87 10.59
C GLN A 27 -12.38 10.70 11.55
N ALA A 28 -11.44 10.84 12.47
CA ALA A 28 -11.17 9.84 13.50
C ALA A 28 -12.37 9.74 14.46
N ASP A 29 -12.78 8.51 14.78
CA ASP A 29 -13.92 8.23 15.65
C ASP A 29 -13.60 7.23 16.79
N GLY A 30 -12.32 6.84 16.92
CA GLY A 30 -11.85 5.85 17.89
C GLY A 30 -12.15 4.41 17.52
N SER A 31 -12.54 4.16 16.27
CA SER A 31 -12.85 2.84 15.77
C SER A 31 -11.62 2.12 15.20
N LEU A 32 -11.81 0.85 14.81
CA LEU A 32 -10.84 0.04 14.06
C LEU A 32 -10.28 0.75 12.81
N TRP A 33 -11.07 1.67 12.23
CA TRP A 33 -10.65 2.42 11.05
C TRP A 33 -9.55 3.43 11.35
N ASP A 34 -9.48 3.95 12.59
CA ASP A 34 -8.41 4.86 13.00
C ASP A 34 -7.06 4.16 12.97
N ASP A 35 -7.01 2.94 13.48
CA ASP A 35 -5.80 2.12 13.45
C ASP A 35 -5.38 1.79 12.02
N LEU A 36 -6.35 1.49 11.15
CA LEU A 36 -6.07 1.22 9.74
C LEU A 36 -5.52 2.45 9.00
N VAL A 37 -6.12 3.62 9.23
CA VAL A 37 -5.79 4.86 8.48
C VAL A 37 -4.56 5.54 9.05
N ASN A 38 -4.50 5.73 10.37
CA ASN A 38 -3.44 6.50 11.03
C ASN A 38 -2.24 5.65 11.47
N GLY A 39 -2.43 4.32 11.50
CA GLY A 39 -1.43 3.40 12.00
C GLY A 39 -1.57 3.12 13.49
N THR A 40 -1.02 2.00 13.91
CA THR A 40 -1.08 1.53 15.30
C THR A 40 0.08 0.60 15.61
N THR A 41 0.36 0.45 16.90
CA THR A 41 1.28 -0.56 17.41
C THR A 41 0.48 -1.61 18.19
N TYR A 42 0.68 -2.88 17.89
CA TYR A 42 -0.04 -3.98 18.49
C TYR A 42 0.91 -5.11 18.88
N THR A 43 0.49 -5.97 19.81
CA THR A 43 1.27 -7.10 20.29
C THR A 43 0.65 -8.42 19.84
N LYS A 44 1.47 -9.31 19.31
CA LYS A 44 1.08 -10.66 18.92
C LYS A 44 2.20 -11.65 19.24
N ASN A 45 1.88 -12.74 19.94
CA ASN A 45 2.87 -13.77 20.37
C ASN A 45 4.09 -13.15 21.08
N ASP A 46 3.84 -12.26 22.04
CA ASP A 46 4.84 -11.55 22.85
C ASP A 46 5.78 -10.61 22.07
N ASN A 47 5.49 -10.35 20.79
CA ASN A 47 6.23 -9.39 19.97
C ASN A 47 5.37 -8.18 19.64
N THR A 48 6.02 -7.03 19.58
CA THR A 48 5.37 -5.76 19.24
C THR A 48 5.58 -5.45 17.76
N TYR A 49 4.50 -5.14 17.06
CA TYR A 49 4.48 -4.80 15.64
C TYR A 49 3.87 -3.43 15.42
N THR A 50 4.36 -2.73 14.42
CA THR A 50 3.86 -1.39 14.07
C THR A 50 3.34 -1.37 12.64
N TRP A 51 2.07 -1.04 12.48
CA TRP A 51 1.48 -0.67 11.21
C TRP A 51 1.52 0.86 11.06
N LYS A 52 2.11 1.37 9.97
CA LYS A 52 2.30 2.82 9.75
C LYS A 52 1.05 3.57 9.30
N GLY A 53 -0.01 2.85 8.91
CA GLY A 53 -1.25 3.46 8.44
C GLY A 53 -1.32 3.64 6.92
N LEU A 54 -2.55 3.79 6.42
CA LEU A 54 -2.81 4.07 5.00
C LEU A 54 -2.40 5.49 4.60
N ALA A 55 -2.42 6.43 5.54
CA ALA A 55 -2.14 7.85 5.35
C ALA A 55 -0.81 8.30 5.98
N TYR A 56 0.15 7.39 6.07
CA TYR A 56 1.43 7.69 6.72
C TYR A 56 2.14 8.88 6.08
N GLU A 57 2.53 9.83 6.93
CA GLU A 57 3.31 11.01 6.57
C GLU A 57 4.42 11.22 7.62
N GLU A 58 5.64 11.46 7.16
CA GLU A 58 6.77 11.83 8.02
C GLU A 58 7.39 13.12 7.53
N GLY A 59 7.21 14.19 8.29
CA GLY A 59 7.65 15.52 7.90
C GLY A 59 7.08 15.95 6.54
N SER A 60 7.96 16.21 5.57
CA SER A 60 7.57 16.52 4.19
C SER A 60 7.41 15.28 3.29
N PHE A 61 7.72 14.08 3.80
CA PHE A 61 7.63 12.84 3.06
C PHE A 61 6.22 12.25 3.18
N LYS A 62 5.58 12.00 2.03
CA LYS A 62 4.22 11.45 1.96
C LYS A 62 4.26 10.08 1.28
N GLY A 63 4.92 9.13 1.92
CA GLY A 63 5.07 7.78 1.43
C GLY A 63 4.10 6.83 2.11
N SER A 64 2.94 6.57 1.49
CA SER A 64 1.98 5.59 2.00
C SER A 64 1.59 4.59 0.92
N VAL A 65 1.03 3.46 1.34
CA VAL A 65 0.48 2.43 0.43
C VAL A 65 -0.46 3.07 -0.61
N LEU A 66 -1.35 3.97 -0.15
CA LEU A 66 -2.29 4.64 -1.04
C LEU A 66 -1.60 5.61 -1.99
N ALA A 67 -0.62 6.38 -1.51
CA ALA A 67 0.12 7.31 -2.34
C ALA A 67 0.87 6.60 -3.47
N TYR A 68 1.59 5.52 -3.16
CA TYR A 68 2.28 4.72 -4.17
C TYR A 68 1.32 4.08 -5.16
N TYR A 69 0.20 3.51 -4.70
CA TYR A 69 -0.81 2.95 -5.61
C TYR A 69 -1.38 3.99 -6.57
N VAL A 70 -1.76 5.17 -6.06
CA VAL A 70 -2.30 6.27 -6.88
C VAL A 70 -1.27 6.75 -7.88
N TYR A 71 -0.01 6.89 -7.44
CA TYR A 71 1.08 7.31 -8.32
C TYR A 71 1.37 6.27 -9.41
N CYS A 72 1.34 4.97 -9.10
CA CYS A 72 1.43 3.91 -10.12
C CYS A 72 0.32 4.04 -11.17
N LYS A 73 -0.93 4.24 -10.73
CA LYS A 73 -2.06 4.40 -11.65
C LYS A 73 -1.96 5.67 -12.50
N TRP A 74 -1.43 6.74 -11.93
CA TRP A 74 -1.14 7.95 -12.69
C TRP A 74 -0.03 7.72 -13.73
N LEU A 75 1.04 7.01 -13.37
CA LEU A 75 2.11 6.66 -14.31
C LEU A 75 1.60 5.77 -15.45
N GLU A 76 0.76 4.76 -15.16
CA GLU A 76 0.11 3.94 -16.20
C GLU A 76 -0.67 4.82 -17.19
N PHE A 77 -1.46 5.76 -16.66
CA PHE A 77 -2.22 6.70 -17.50
C PHE A 77 -1.33 7.62 -18.32
N GLN A 78 -0.18 8.07 -17.79
CA GLN A 78 0.77 8.91 -18.52
C GLN A 78 1.57 8.14 -19.58
N LEU A 79 1.81 6.83 -19.36
CA LEU A 79 2.55 6.00 -20.29
C LEU A 79 1.73 5.65 -21.54
N SER A 80 0.41 5.62 -21.43
CA SER A 80 -0.50 5.24 -22.50
C SER A 80 -1.62 6.28 -22.59
N LYS A 81 -1.48 7.20 -23.57
CA LYS A 81 -2.55 8.15 -23.90
C LYS A 81 -3.28 7.67 -25.13
N GLN A 82 -4.59 7.43 -25.00
CA GLN A 82 -5.45 7.22 -26.16
C GLN A 82 -5.58 8.51 -26.96
N THR A 83 -5.24 8.45 -28.22
CA THR A 83 -5.47 9.52 -29.21
C THR A 83 -6.51 9.06 -30.21
N GLY A 84 -7.08 9.97 -30.96
CA GLY A 84 -8.03 9.63 -32.05
C GLY A 84 -7.45 8.70 -33.13
N MET A 85 -6.13 8.46 -33.14
CA MET A 85 -5.42 7.55 -34.03
C MET A 85 -4.88 6.30 -33.32
N GLY A 86 -5.28 6.03 -32.07
CA GLY A 86 -4.83 4.91 -31.25
C GLY A 86 -4.03 5.34 -30.02
N GLU A 87 -3.37 4.38 -29.34
CA GLU A 87 -2.50 4.68 -28.20
C GLU A 87 -1.21 5.34 -28.66
N ALA A 88 -0.90 6.51 -28.12
CA ALA A 88 0.33 7.23 -28.41
C ALA A 88 1.17 7.45 -27.14
N LYS A 89 2.47 7.23 -27.24
CA LYS A 89 3.45 7.59 -26.22
C LYS A 89 3.77 9.09 -26.36
N GLY A 90 3.58 9.86 -25.29
CA GLY A 90 3.97 11.29 -25.30
C GLY A 90 5.49 11.42 -25.48
N ASN A 91 5.92 12.00 -26.61
CA ASN A 91 7.31 12.42 -26.84
C ASN A 91 7.38 13.94 -26.69
N ALA A 92 8.13 14.42 -25.70
CA ALA A 92 8.47 15.85 -25.63
C ALA A 92 9.70 16.10 -26.50
N ILE A 93 9.62 17.05 -27.43
CA ILE A 93 10.73 17.53 -28.22
C ILE A 93 11.71 18.17 -27.24
N ASN A 94 12.99 17.75 -27.22
CA ASN A 94 14.07 18.19 -26.34
C ASN A 94 14.09 17.64 -24.89
N SER A 95 13.42 16.53 -24.57
CA SER A 95 13.67 15.82 -23.33
C SER A 95 14.56 14.59 -23.55
N MET A 96 15.64 14.44 -22.78
CA MET A 96 16.29 13.15 -22.67
C MET A 96 15.27 12.17 -22.12
N GLY A 97 14.98 11.10 -22.87
CA GLY A 97 13.97 10.12 -22.52
C GLY A 97 14.34 9.40 -21.22
N ILE A 98 13.85 9.91 -20.09
CA ILE A 98 13.86 9.15 -18.85
C ILE A 98 12.95 7.97 -19.07
N ASN A 99 13.50 6.77 -18.88
CA ASN A 99 12.70 5.53 -19.03
C ASN A 99 11.58 5.50 -17.99
N ALA A 100 10.40 5.95 -18.41
CA ALA A 100 9.21 6.01 -17.56
C ALA A 100 8.83 4.61 -17.01
N THR A 101 9.19 3.54 -17.73
CA THR A 101 9.02 2.15 -17.31
C THR A 101 9.81 1.87 -16.04
N HIS A 102 11.06 2.32 -15.94
CA HIS A 102 11.88 2.11 -14.74
C HIS A 102 11.23 2.77 -13.50
N ARG A 103 10.77 4.02 -13.64
CA ARG A 103 10.07 4.72 -12.56
C ARG A 103 8.79 3.98 -12.15
N TYR A 104 8.01 3.51 -13.12
CA TYR A 104 6.80 2.74 -12.83
C TYR A 104 7.12 1.43 -12.09
N VAL A 105 8.10 0.67 -12.57
CA VAL A 105 8.53 -0.60 -11.94
C VAL A 105 8.99 -0.38 -10.50
N THR A 106 9.84 0.61 -10.27
CA THR A 106 10.33 0.94 -8.92
C THR A 106 9.16 1.32 -7.99
N THR A 107 8.27 2.21 -8.46
CA THR A 107 7.12 2.65 -7.67
C THR A 107 6.15 1.51 -7.40
N TRP A 108 5.92 0.65 -8.39
CA TRP A 108 5.06 -0.54 -8.23
C TRP A 108 5.63 -1.52 -7.22
N ASN A 109 6.93 -1.79 -7.27
CA ASN A 109 7.57 -2.70 -6.32
C ASN A 109 7.55 -2.13 -4.90
N ASN A 110 7.76 -0.82 -4.74
CA ASN A 110 7.60 -0.16 -3.44
C ASN A 110 6.15 -0.28 -2.92
N PHE A 111 5.15 -0.10 -3.80
CA PHE A 111 3.75 -0.34 -3.43
C PHE A 111 3.55 -1.78 -2.94
N ILE A 112 4.06 -2.77 -3.66
CA ILE A 112 3.94 -4.19 -3.30
C ILE A 112 4.57 -4.46 -1.94
N GLU A 113 5.77 -3.94 -1.69
CA GLU A 113 6.46 -4.11 -0.43
C GLU A 113 5.62 -3.57 0.74
N MET A 114 5.05 -2.39 0.57
CA MET A 114 4.19 -1.78 1.59
C MET A 114 2.86 -2.51 1.76
N TYR A 115 2.31 -3.02 0.68
CA TYR A 115 1.01 -3.67 0.66
C TYR A 115 1.06 -5.08 1.26
N GLN A 116 2.00 -5.92 0.80
CA GLN A 116 2.05 -7.36 1.15
C GLN A 116 3.34 -7.84 1.80
N GLY A 117 4.31 -6.95 1.95
CA GLY A 117 5.66 -7.29 2.37
C GLY A 117 6.50 -7.84 1.20
N ALA A 118 7.81 -7.76 1.31
CA ALA A 118 8.70 -8.41 0.37
C ALA A 118 8.66 -9.92 0.62
N GLY A 119 8.49 -10.69 -0.42
CA GLY A 119 8.61 -12.16 -0.31
C GLY A 119 9.99 -12.53 0.21
N VAL A 120 10.02 -13.43 1.17
CA VAL A 120 11.22 -13.89 1.89
C VAL A 120 12.36 -14.31 0.95
N GLU A 121 12.00 -14.85 -0.20
CA GLU A 121 12.95 -15.40 -1.17
C GLU A 121 13.66 -14.33 -2.01
N GLN A 122 13.12 -13.11 -2.09
CA GLN A 122 13.64 -12.13 -3.06
C GLN A 122 14.64 -11.13 -2.50
N ARG A 123 14.75 -10.90 -1.16
CA ARG A 123 15.61 -9.86 -0.60
C ARG A 123 16.33 -10.18 0.70
N GLY A 124 16.37 -11.43 1.15
CA GLY A 124 17.05 -11.79 2.40
C GLY A 124 16.42 -11.15 3.64
N LEU A 125 15.12 -10.92 3.59
CA LEU A 125 14.38 -10.34 4.71
C LEU A 125 14.34 -11.29 5.90
N THR A 126 14.58 -10.73 7.06
CA THR A 126 14.43 -11.44 8.32
C THR A 126 12.95 -11.73 8.56
N ILE A 127 12.62 -13.00 8.77
CA ILE A 127 11.30 -13.38 9.30
C ILE A 127 11.44 -13.40 10.82
N ILE A 128 10.65 -12.59 11.50
CA ILE A 128 10.55 -12.59 12.94
C ILE A 128 9.23 -13.25 13.30
N ASN A 129 9.29 -14.40 13.98
CA ASN A 129 8.12 -15.16 14.43
C ASN A 129 7.09 -15.48 13.31
N GLY A 130 7.57 -15.75 12.10
CA GLY A 130 6.73 -16.08 10.95
C GLY A 130 6.08 -14.89 10.26
N ILE A 131 6.36 -13.67 10.69
CA ILE A 131 5.86 -12.44 10.06
C ILE A 131 7.00 -11.79 9.30
N PRO A 132 6.82 -11.45 8.00
CA PRO A 132 7.84 -10.74 7.24
C PRO A 132 8.12 -9.38 7.89
N PHE A 133 9.36 -9.17 8.32
CA PHE A 133 9.81 -7.85 8.73
C PHE A 133 9.93 -6.95 7.50
N TYR A 134 9.37 -5.77 7.59
CA TYR A 134 9.42 -4.79 6.54
C TYR A 134 9.89 -3.44 7.11
N ASP A 135 11.09 -3.06 6.73
CA ASP A 135 11.62 -1.76 7.08
C ASP A 135 11.20 -0.72 6.02
N TYR A 136 10.25 0.10 6.39
CA TYR A 136 9.76 1.18 5.56
C TYR A 136 10.74 2.34 5.46
N PHE A 137 11.50 2.60 6.54
CA PHE A 137 12.25 3.84 6.71
C PHE A 137 13.52 3.66 7.57
N GLY A 138 14.19 2.53 7.46
CA GLY A 138 15.41 2.28 8.21
C GLY A 138 15.17 1.95 9.68
N GLY A 139 14.11 1.22 9.99
CA GLY A 139 13.81 0.73 11.34
C GLY A 139 14.94 -0.13 11.91
N SER A 140 15.05 -0.14 13.22
CA SER A 140 15.98 -1.01 13.96
C SER A 140 15.41 -2.42 14.14
N GLU A 141 16.19 -3.34 14.70
CA GLU A 141 15.72 -4.69 15.09
C GLU A 141 14.53 -4.64 16.05
N ASP A 142 14.39 -3.53 16.79
CA ASP A 142 13.30 -3.31 17.73
C ASP A 142 12.00 -2.77 17.06
N ASP A 143 12.12 -2.22 15.86
CA ASP A 143 11.00 -1.63 15.11
C ASP A 143 10.47 -2.62 14.06
N GLN A 144 9.53 -3.46 14.47
CA GLN A 144 8.93 -4.46 13.57
C GLN A 144 7.76 -3.86 12.78
N PHE A 145 8.08 -3.24 11.66
CA PHE A 145 7.06 -2.70 10.75
C PHE A 145 6.43 -3.80 9.92
N VAL A 146 5.12 -3.79 9.82
CA VAL A 146 4.36 -4.78 9.06
C VAL A 146 3.70 -4.20 7.82
N SER A 147 3.51 -5.04 6.81
CA SER A 147 2.75 -4.69 5.62
C SER A 147 1.26 -4.61 5.92
N LEU A 148 0.50 -3.94 5.04
CA LEU A 148 -0.96 -3.85 5.15
C LEU A 148 -1.63 -5.23 5.24
N VAL A 149 -1.20 -6.17 4.39
CA VAL A 149 -1.75 -7.54 4.38
C VAL A 149 -1.46 -8.26 5.69
N THR A 150 -0.26 -8.11 6.25
CA THR A 150 0.11 -8.71 7.54
C THR A 150 -0.72 -8.11 8.67
N TYR A 151 -0.81 -6.77 8.73
CA TYR A 151 -1.63 -6.08 9.72
C TYR A 151 -3.09 -6.57 9.71
N ILE A 152 -3.73 -6.63 8.52
CA ILE A 152 -5.11 -7.10 8.42
C ILE A 152 -5.24 -8.58 8.81
N LYS A 153 -4.31 -9.44 8.40
CA LYS A 153 -4.31 -10.86 8.80
C LYS A 153 -4.18 -11.04 10.31
N ASP A 154 -3.36 -10.23 10.94
CA ASP A 154 -3.12 -10.32 12.37
C ASP A 154 -4.32 -9.86 13.20
N ASN A 155 -5.10 -8.94 12.67
CA ASN A 155 -6.30 -8.38 13.31
C ASN A 155 -7.59 -8.81 12.60
N ILE A 156 -7.59 -9.94 11.88
CA ILE A 156 -8.73 -10.38 11.07
C ILE A 156 -10.01 -10.57 11.88
N SER A 157 -9.89 -11.04 13.13
CA SER A 157 -11.03 -11.25 14.03
C SER A 157 -11.80 -9.97 14.32
N ASP A 158 -11.12 -8.83 14.38
CA ASP A 158 -11.72 -7.54 14.67
C ASP A 158 -12.53 -7.03 13.47
N TYR A 159 -12.04 -7.30 12.26
CA TYR A 159 -12.79 -7.01 11.02
C TYR A 159 -14.01 -7.93 10.88
N GLU A 160 -13.86 -9.22 11.16
CA GLU A 160 -14.97 -10.19 11.13
C GLU A 160 -16.05 -9.85 12.16
N ALA A 161 -15.68 -9.35 13.34
CA ALA A 161 -16.63 -8.94 14.38
C ALA A 161 -17.59 -7.82 13.93
N ILE A 162 -17.18 -7.01 12.98
CA ILE A 162 -18.00 -5.95 12.36
C ILE A 162 -18.56 -6.35 10.98
N ASN A 163 -18.57 -7.64 10.66
CA ASN A 163 -19.02 -8.21 9.37
C ASN A 163 -18.23 -7.69 8.15
N VAL A 164 -16.96 -7.39 8.32
CA VAL A 164 -16.04 -7.06 7.25
C VAL A 164 -15.12 -8.24 6.99
N TYR A 165 -15.09 -8.73 5.75
CA TYR A 165 -14.30 -9.88 5.32
C TYR A 165 -13.28 -9.42 4.27
N PRO A 166 -12.08 -8.97 4.68
CA PRO A 166 -11.08 -8.45 3.75
C PRO A 166 -10.62 -9.49 2.74
N THR A 167 -10.52 -9.09 1.48
CA THR A 167 -9.98 -9.92 0.40
C THR A 167 -8.53 -9.55 0.14
N LEU A 168 -7.61 -10.37 0.63
CA LEU A 168 -6.17 -10.11 0.58
C LEU A 168 -5.58 -10.62 -0.74
N LYS A 169 -5.85 -9.88 -1.82
CA LYS A 169 -5.28 -10.18 -3.13
C LYS A 169 -3.78 -9.83 -3.13
N LEU A 170 -2.94 -10.80 -3.46
CA LEU A 170 -1.51 -10.55 -3.66
C LEU A 170 -1.23 -10.05 -5.08
N TYR A 171 -0.19 -9.25 -5.22
CA TYR A 171 0.28 -8.68 -6.47
C TYR A 171 1.68 -9.20 -6.78
N GLU A 172 2.00 -9.34 -8.06
CA GLU A 172 3.33 -9.74 -8.50
C GLU A 172 4.24 -8.52 -8.65
N ALA A 173 5.48 -8.68 -8.19
CA ALA A 173 6.54 -7.70 -8.43
C ALA A 173 6.88 -7.69 -9.92
N LYS A 174 7.21 -6.52 -10.44
CA LYS A 174 7.59 -6.36 -11.84
C LYS A 174 9.11 -6.35 -12.00
N ASN A 175 9.58 -6.98 -13.06
CA ASN A 175 10.99 -6.92 -13.45
C ASN A 175 11.29 -5.59 -14.18
N THR A 176 12.55 -5.40 -14.59
CA THR A 176 12.99 -4.18 -15.28
C THR A 176 12.29 -3.93 -16.62
N LEU A 177 11.64 -4.94 -17.19
CA LEU A 177 10.85 -4.83 -18.43
C LEU A 177 9.40 -4.45 -18.19
N GLY A 178 8.95 -4.43 -16.91
CA GLY A 178 7.59 -4.06 -16.52
C GLY A 178 6.56 -5.20 -16.62
N VAL A 179 7.01 -6.43 -16.73
CA VAL A 179 6.19 -7.66 -16.77
C VAL A 179 6.49 -8.55 -15.58
#